data_c00ef6f1513135e049739f94ecd87c67
#
_entry.id   c00ef6f1513135e049739f94ecd87c67
#
_cell.length_a   1.000
_cell.length_b   1.000
_cell.length_c   1.000
_cell.angle_alpha   90.00
_cell.angle_beta   90.00
_cell.angle_gamma   90.00
#
_symmetry.space_group_name_H-M   'P 1'
#
loop_
_entity.id
_entity.type
_entity.pdbx_description
1 polymer ?
#
loop_
_entity_poly.entity_id
_entity_poly.type
_entity_poly.pdbx_seq_one_letter_code
_entity_poly.pdbx_strand_id
1 'polypeptide(L)'
;MLPVVKHESLFAFLCFPLLDRTLFLFYTPTVFSNPPERTPHLYERGAMESLKQKQERANLILDILDPLYTYEKTALKYRSAFQLLIATILSAQCTDKQVNEVTKTLFKKYKNPKDFLKAPIAELEVDIRPTGFYRNKAKSIKGCSQGLVDLYGGKVPSTMDELLKLPGVGRKTANCVLGAVFDVPGVVVDTHVKRLSMRLGLTNHEDPDKIEKDVESVLPKERWRRFSDLLIYHGREVCKARKAEHERCAIFNLCPSKAI
;
A
#
# COMPACT_ATOMS: atom_id res chain seq x y z
N MET A 1 43.05 -22.18 -44.24
CA MET A 1 42.71 -23.58 -44.55
C MET A 1 41.49 -23.95 -43.73
N LEU A 2 40.48 -24.30 -44.46
CA LEU A 2 39.14 -24.82 -44.16
C LEU A 2 39.16 -26.09 -43.26
N PRO A 3 37.99 -26.64 -42.77
CA PRO A 3 36.62 -26.22 -43.09
C PRO A 3 35.60 -26.21 -41.90
N VAL A 4 34.53 -25.55 -42.20
CA VAL A 4 33.14 -25.64 -41.70
C VAL A 4 32.62 -27.09 -41.72
N VAL A 5 31.85 -27.49 -40.70
CA VAL A 5 30.85 -28.56 -40.82
C VAL A 5 29.52 -28.07 -40.27
N LYS A 6 28.59 -27.90 -41.21
CA LYS A 6 27.15 -27.87 -41.01
C LYS A 6 26.66 -29.27 -40.67
N HIS A 7 25.67 -29.38 -39.78
CA HIS A 7 24.71 -30.47 -39.83
C HIS A 7 23.29 -29.91 -39.69
N GLU A 8 22.62 -29.96 -40.82
CA GLU A 8 21.15 -29.98 -40.98
C GLU A 8 20.60 -31.37 -40.73
N SER A 9 19.35 -31.36 -40.45
CA SER A 9 18.31 -32.41 -40.61
C SER A 9 17.81 -32.98 -39.28
N LEU A 10 16.53 -33.16 -39.00
CA LEU A 10 15.44 -33.62 -39.88
C LEU A 10 14.09 -33.31 -39.26
N PHE A 11 13.17 -32.94 -40.10
CA PHE A 11 11.73 -32.87 -39.86
C PHE A 11 11.18 -34.19 -39.30
N ALA A 12 10.28 -34.08 -38.31
CA ALA A 12 9.23 -35.07 -38.15
C ALA A 12 7.90 -34.36 -37.92
N PHE A 13 7.13 -34.21 -38.96
CA PHE A 13 5.70 -33.95 -38.95
C PHE A 13 5.00 -35.09 -38.24
N LEU A 14 4.28 -34.76 -37.15
CA LEU A 14 3.19 -35.59 -36.70
C LEU A 14 1.92 -34.73 -36.68
N CYS A 15 1.11 -34.95 -37.69
CA CYS A 15 -0.29 -34.60 -37.76
C CYS A 15 -1.03 -35.15 -36.54
N PHE A 16 -1.72 -34.32 -35.80
CA PHE A 16 -2.89 -34.68 -35.01
C PHE A 16 -4.04 -33.72 -35.33
N PRO A 17 -5.27 -34.25 -35.36
CA PRO A 17 -6.36 -33.65 -36.10
C PRO A 17 -7.10 -32.54 -35.36
N LEU A 18 -7.77 -31.76 -36.16
CA LEU A 18 -8.82 -30.78 -35.82
C LEU A 18 -9.73 -31.25 -34.67
N LEU A 19 -9.72 -30.49 -33.57
CA LEU A 19 -10.82 -30.49 -32.61
C LEU A 19 -11.14 -29.05 -32.23
N ASP A 20 -12.27 -28.66 -32.75
CA ASP A 20 -13.28 -27.74 -32.24
C ASP A 20 -12.85 -26.32 -31.73
N ARG A 21 -13.05 -25.37 -32.64
CA ARG A 21 -13.24 -23.96 -32.31
C ARG A 21 -14.63 -23.81 -31.68
N THR A 22 -14.70 -23.83 -30.36
CA THR A 22 -15.79 -23.17 -29.60
C THR A 22 -15.57 -23.37 -28.11
N LEU A 23 -14.81 -22.51 -27.47
CA LEU A 23 -14.92 -22.20 -26.04
C LEU A 23 -14.00 -21.01 -25.70
N PHE A 24 -14.20 -19.87 -26.41
CA PHE A 24 -13.90 -18.59 -25.81
C PHE A 24 -15.07 -18.30 -24.84
N LEU A 25 -15.00 -18.89 -23.67
CA LEU A 25 -15.81 -18.46 -22.55
C LEU A 25 -15.35 -17.05 -22.17
N PHE A 26 -16.15 -16.07 -22.56
CA PHE A 26 -16.16 -14.74 -22.02
C PHE A 26 -16.15 -14.84 -20.48
N TYR A 27 -15.03 -14.53 -19.86
CA TYR A 27 -15.01 -14.24 -18.43
C TYR A 27 -15.70 -12.89 -18.26
N THR A 28 -17.02 -12.91 -18.26
CA THR A 28 -17.80 -11.79 -17.73
C THR A 28 -17.55 -11.81 -16.21
N PRO A 29 -17.12 -10.68 -15.60
CA PRO A 29 -17.13 -10.59 -14.15
C PRO A 29 -18.61 -10.76 -13.73
N THR A 30 -18.91 -11.91 -13.14
CA THR A 30 -20.19 -12.13 -12.48
C THR A 30 -20.31 -11.06 -11.39
N VAL A 31 -21.07 -10.03 -11.70
CA VAL A 31 -21.64 -9.13 -10.70
C VAL A 31 -22.36 -10.05 -9.72
N PHE A 32 -21.85 -10.15 -8.50
CA PHE A 32 -22.52 -10.86 -7.43
C PHE A 32 -23.89 -10.23 -7.24
N SER A 33 -24.91 -10.86 -7.82
CA SER A 33 -26.31 -10.42 -7.78
C SER A 33 -27.01 -10.79 -6.48
N ASN A 34 -26.33 -11.40 -5.52
CA ASN A 34 -26.85 -11.61 -4.18
C ASN A 34 -25.78 -11.25 -3.14
N PRO A 35 -26.04 -10.29 -2.24
CA PRO A 35 -25.22 -10.14 -1.03
C PRO A 35 -25.30 -11.47 -0.25
N PRO A 36 -24.18 -11.91 0.37
CA PRO A 36 -24.18 -13.12 1.18
C PRO A 36 -25.34 -13.03 2.21
N GLU A 37 -26.05 -14.15 2.37
CA GLU A 37 -27.19 -14.25 3.31
C GLU A 37 -26.83 -13.55 4.62
N ARG A 38 -27.77 -12.73 5.10
CA ARG A 38 -27.59 -11.91 6.30
C ARG A 38 -27.24 -12.83 7.46
N THR A 39 -25.96 -12.90 7.78
CA THR A 39 -25.51 -13.54 9.02
C THR A 39 -26.29 -12.96 10.18
N PRO A 40 -26.77 -13.77 11.12
CA PRO A 40 -27.55 -13.28 12.27
C PRO A 40 -26.77 -12.19 12.99
N HIS A 41 -27.48 -11.20 13.53
CA HIS A 41 -26.93 -10.06 14.23
C HIS A 41 -26.04 -10.54 15.40
N LEU A 42 -24.73 -10.65 15.15
CA LEU A 42 -23.74 -11.02 16.17
C LEU A 42 -23.48 -9.89 17.18
N TYR A 43 -24.20 -8.77 17.07
CA TYR A 43 -23.95 -7.60 17.89
C TYR A 43 -25.24 -7.03 18.47
N GLU A 44 -25.54 -7.35 19.74
CA GLU A 44 -26.55 -6.65 20.51
C GLU A 44 -26.02 -5.26 20.91
N ARG A 45 -26.80 -4.21 20.60
CA ARG A 45 -26.47 -2.84 21.01
C ARG A 45 -26.48 -2.76 22.55
N GLY A 46 -25.31 -2.46 23.12
CA GLY A 46 -25.20 -2.16 24.55
C GLY A 46 -24.28 -3.06 25.37
N ALA A 47 -23.87 -4.22 24.86
CA ALA A 47 -22.84 -5.03 25.53
C ALA A 47 -21.45 -4.53 25.14
N MET A 48 -20.57 -4.33 26.13
CA MET A 48 -19.16 -4.02 25.83
C MET A 48 -18.52 -5.24 25.17
N GLU A 49 -18.05 -5.06 23.92
CA GLU A 49 -17.34 -6.10 23.18
C GLU A 49 -16.06 -6.48 23.91
N SER A 50 -15.89 -7.76 24.23
CA SER A 50 -14.63 -8.25 24.79
C SER A 50 -13.50 -8.17 23.75
N LEU A 51 -12.25 -8.13 24.20
CA LEU A 51 -11.09 -8.10 23.30
C LEU A 51 -11.12 -9.28 22.33
N LYS A 52 -11.47 -10.48 22.79
CA LYS A 52 -11.57 -11.69 21.95
C LYS A 52 -12.61 -11.52 20.84
N GLN A 53 -13.80 -11.03 21.16
CA GLN A 53 -14.85 -10.77 20.19
C GLN A 53 -14.42 -9.71 19.17
N LYS A 54 -13.71 -8.66 19.61
CA LYS A 54 -13.14 -7.63 18.72
C LYS A 54 -12.11 -8.22 17.78
N GLN A 55 -11.24 -9.11 18.25
CA GLN A 55 -10.25 -9.82 17.44
C GLN A 55 -10.91 -10.71 16.39
N GLU A 56 -11.91 -11.50 16.79
CA GLU A 56 -12.68 -12.36 15.88
C GLU A 56 -13.39 -11.54 14.80
N ARG A 57 -14.04 -10.45 15.17
CA ARG A 57 -14.73 -9.54 14.25
C ARG A 57 -13.73 -8.83 13.31
N ALA A 58 -12.60 -8.36 13.80
CA ALA A 58 -11.58 -7.73 12.98
C ALA A 58 -11.03 -8.71 11.93
N ASN A 59 -10.77 -9.96 12.32
CA ASN A 59 -10.33 -10.98 11.39
C ASN A 59 -11.39 -11.30 10.33
N LEU A 60 -12.65 -11.45 10.73
CA LEU A 60 -13.78 -11.71 9.83
C LEU A 60 -13.98 -10.55 8.82
N ILE A 61 -13.80 -9.30 9.26
CA ILE A 61 -13.82 -8.14 8.36
C ILE A 61 -12.77 -8.28 7.26
N LEU A 62 -11.55 -8.67 7.62
CA LEU A 62 -10.48 -8.86 6.63
C LEU A 62 -10.77 -10.03 5.69
N ASP A 63 -11.29 -11.15 6.19
CA ASP A 63 -11.63 -12.32 5.39
C ASP A 63 -12.70 -12.00 4.34
N ILE A 64 -13.67 -11.14 4.68
CA ILE A 64 -14.70 -10.68 3.75
C ILE A 64 -14.16 -9.69 2.72
N LEU A 65 -13.28 -8.78 3.14
CA LEU A 65 -12.74 -7.74 2.25
C LEU A 65 -11.64 -8.27 1.32
N ASP A 66 -10.87 -9.27 1.76
CA ASP A 66 -9.69 -9.75 1.05
C ASP A 66 -9.95 -10.19 -0.40
N PRO A 67 -10.98 -11.00 -0.70
CA PRO A 67 -11.29 -11.40 -2.06
C PRO A 67 -11.86 -10.27 -2.94
N LEU A 68 -12.28 -9.15 -2.35
CA LEU A 68 -12.90 -8.04 -3.09
C LEU A 68 -11.87 -7.06 -3.67
N TYR A 69 -10.65 -7.06 -3.14
CA TYR A 69 -9.61 -6.09 -3.52
C TYR A 69 -8.32 -6.77 -3.89
N THR A 70 -7.83 -6.49 -5.11
CA THR A 70 -6.52 -6.98 -5.56
C THR A 70 -5.39 -6.32 -4.77
N TYR A 71 -4.35 -7.10 -4.50
CA TYR A 71 -3.21 -6.63 -3.72
C TYR A 71 -2.15 -6.00 -4.62
N GLU A 72 -1.87 -4.72 -4.39
CA GLU A 72 -0.66 -4.05 -4.89
C GLU A 72 0.16 -3.55 -3.69
N LYS A 73 1.44 -3.92 -3.61
CA LYS A 73 2.32 -3.50 -2.49
C LYS A 73 2.38 -1.97 -2.34
N THR A 74 2.31 -1.21 -3.43
CA THR A 74 2.22 0.25 -3.48
C THR A 74 1.99 0.71 -4.92
N ALA A 75 1.24 1.79 -5.10
CA ALA A 75 1.07 2.43 -6.41
C ALA A 75 2.29 3.27 -6.85
N LEU A 76 3.24 3.53 -5.95
CA LEU A 76 4.49 4.24 -6.26
C LEU A 76 5.43 3.34 -7.05
N LYS A 77 6.03 3.87 -8.13
CA LYS A 77 6.99 3.16 -8.97
C LYS A 77 8.41 3.38 -8.48
N TYR A 78 9.14 2.30 -8.21
CA TYR A 78 10.51 2.34 -7.71
C TYR A 78 11.32 1.14 -8.19
N ARG A 79 12.66 1.25 -8.12
CA ARG A 79 13.62 0.18 -8.43
C ARG A 79 14.56 -0.14 -7.26
N SER A 80 14.53 0.65 -6.20
CA SER A 80 15.36 0.46 -5.00
C SER A 80 14.64 1.00 -3.76
N ALA A 81 15.06 0.55 -2.58
CA ALA A 81 14.58 1.05 -1.29
C ALA A 81 14.72 2.59 -1.18
N PHE A 82 15.84 3.13 -1.67
CA PHE A 82 16.08 4.56 -1.68
C PHE A 82 15.06 5.31 -2.54
N GLN A 83 14.79 4.82 -3.77
CA GLN A 83 13.78 5.44 -4.63
C GLN A 83 12.39 5.41 -4.00
N LEU A 84 12.02 4.30 -3.36
CA LEU A 84 10.74 4.23 -2.64
C LEU A 84 10.68 5.22 -1.50
N LEU A 85 11.75 5.34 -0.70
CA LEU A 85 11.82 6.30 0.42
C LEU A 85 11.62 7.74 -0.08
N ILE A 86 12.33 8.15 -1.14
CA ILE A 86 12.17 9.47 -1.74
C ILE A 86 10.77 9.67 -2.32
N ALA A 87 10.25 8.69 -3.06
CA ALA A 87 8.89 8.75 -3.61
C ALA A 87 7.83 8.88 -2.50
N THR A 88 8.01 8.19 -1.37
CA THR A 88 7.10 8.27 -0.22
C THR A 88 7.17 9.64 0.46
N ILE A 89 8.36 10.25 0.57
CA ILE A 89 8.48 11.65 1.04
C ILE A 89 7.74 12.60 0.09
N LEU A 90 7.86 12.39 -1.22
CA LEU A 90 7.17 13.21 -2.22
C LEU A 90 5.64 12.99 -2.22
N SER A 91 5.14 11.85 -1.79
CA SER A 91 3.70 11.54 -1.78
C SER A 91 2.92 12.25 -0.66
N ALA A 92 3.60 12.90 0.29
CA ALA A 92 2.93 13.71 1.31
C ALA A 92 2.05 14.80 0.65
N GLN A 93 0.73 14.72 0.84
CA GLN A 93 -0.28 15.62 0.23
C GLN A 93 -0.15 15.73 -1.31
N CYS A 94 0.21 14.63 -1.97
CA CYS A 94 0.32 14.54 -3.41
C CYS A 94 -0.21 13.18 -3.89
N THR A 95 -0.79 13.12 -5.08
CA THR A 95 -1.27 11.86 -5.65
C THR A 95 -0.11 11.00 -6.12
N ASP A 96 -0.24 9.67 -5.99
CA ASP A 96 0.77 8.72 -6.47
C ASP A 96 1.04 8.87 -7.97
N LYS A 97 0.00 9.18 -8.76
CA LYS A 97 0.13 9.48 -10.20
C LYS A 97 1.10 10.63 -10.45
N GLN A 98 0.92 11.74 -9.74
CA GLN A 98 1.79 12.93 -9.88
C GLN A 98 3.22 12.65 -9.41
N VAL A 99 3.38 11.92 -8.29
CA VAL A 99 4.71 11.49 -7.82
C VAL A 99 5.39 10.62 -8.86
N ASN A 100 4.69 9.65 -9.44
CA ASN A 100 5.23 8.77 -10.46
C ASN A 100 5.68 9.53 -11.71
N GLU A 101 4.94 10.58 -12.15
CA GLU A 101 5.36 11.41 -13.27
C GLU A 101 6.67 12.17 -12.95
N VAL A 102 6.77 12.78 -11.79
CA VAL A 102 7.96 13.53 -11.36
C VAL A 102 9.17 12.59 -11.20
N THR A 103 8.97 11.44 -10.59
CA THR A 103 10.08 10.50 -10.30
C THR A 103 10.65 9.84 -11.54
N LYS A 104 9.92 9.78 -12.67
CA LYS A 104 10.47 9.29 -13.95
C LYS A 104 11.73 10.04 -14.40
N THR A 105 11.74 11.35 -14.24
CA THR A 105 12.90 12.20 -14.59
C THR A 105 13.85 12.37 -13.42
N LEU A 106 13.31 12.54 -12.21
CA LEU A 106 14.08 12.74 -10.99
C LEU A 106 15.10 11.61 -10.77
N PHE A 107 14.68 10.35 -10.87
CA PHE A 107 15.56 9.19 -10.64
C PHE A 107 16.51 8.87 -11.81
N LYS A 108 16.33 9.49 -12.97
CA LYS A 108 17.35 9.50 -14.03
C LYS A 108 18.50 10.45 -13.69
N LYS A 109 18.16 11.59 -13.07
CA LYS A 109 19.10 12.65 -12.70
C LYS A 109 19.81 12.33 -11.38
N TYR A 110 19.09 11.85 -10.36
CA TYR A 110 19.60 11.55 -9.04
C TYR A 110 19.43 10.07 -8.72
N LYS A 111 20.51 9.30 -8.81
CA LYS A 111 20.50 7.83 -8.71
C LYS A 111 20.68 7.32 -7.28
N ASN A 112 21.32 8.11 -6.43
CA ASN A 112 21.70 7.74 -5.07
C ASN A 112 21.67 8.95 -4.11
N PRO A 113 21.80 8.76 -2.78
CA PRO A 113 21.78 9.87 -1.83
C PRO A 113 22.82 10.96 -2.10
N LYS A 114 24.02 10.58 -2.55
CA LYS A 114 25.10 11.56 -2.82
C LYS A 114 24.75 12.50 -3.97
N ASP A 115 24.00 12.03 -4.97
CA ASP A 115 23.57 12.87 -6.09
C ASP A 115 22.61 13.96 -5.61
N PHE A 116 21.66 13.62 -4.72
CA PHE A 116 20.77 14.60 -4.10
C PHE A 116 21.54 15.62 -3.24
N LEU A 117 22.61 15.21 -2.58
CA LEU A 117 23.44 16.13 -1.77
C LEU A 117 24.21 17.12 -2.63
N LYS A 118 24.76 16.67 -3.77
CA LYS A 118 25.51 17.52 -4.70
C LYS A 118 24.63 18.56 -5.40
N ALA A 119 23.35 18.25 -5.62
CA ALA A 119 22.44 19.13 -6.31
C ALA A 119 22.25 20.45 -5.54
N PRO A 120 22.26 21.62 -6.17
CA PRO A 120 21.78 22.84 -5.55
C PRO A 120 20.32 22.70 -5.09
N ILE A 121 20.00 23.23 -3.91
CA ILE A 121 18.63 23.08 -3.38
C ILE A 121 17.58 23.70 -4.30
N ALA A 122 17.90 24.84 -4.91
CA ALA A 122 17.01 25.53 -5.85
C ALA A 122 16.69 24.66 -7.09
N GLU A 123 17.66 23.89 -7.57
CA GLU A 123 17.48 22.96 -8.70
C GLU A 123 16.53 21.79 -8.30
N LEU A 124 16.78 21.20 -7.13
CA LEU A 124 15.90 20.15 -6.61
C LEU A 124 14.47 20.65 -6.39
N GLU A 125 14.30 21.88 -5.87
CA GLU A 125 13.00 22.50 -5.70
C GLU A 125 12.23 22.63 -7.03
N VAL A 126 12.93 22.99 -8.11
CA VAL A 126 12.34 23.07 -9.45
C VAL A 126 11.92 21.68 -9.94
N ASP A 127 12.81 20.70 -9.81
CA ASP A 127 12.56 19.31 -10.27
C ASP A 127 11.35 18.66 -9.60
N ILE A 128 11.11 18.96 -8.30
CA ILE A 128 10.00 18.36 -7.53
C ILE A 128 8.80 19.29 -7.37
N ARG A 129 8.81 20.49 -7.95
CA ARG A 129 7.78 21.52 -7.80
C ARG A 129 6.34 21.00 -8.04
N PRO A 130 6.09 20.12 -9.04
CA PRO A 130 4.73 19.62 -9.30
C PRO A 130 4.15 18.77 -8.18
N THR A 131 4.95 18.30 -7.20
CA THR A 131 4.45 17.51 -6.06
C THR A 131 3.83 18.36 -4.93
N GLY A 132 3.87 19.69 -5.02
CA GLY A 132 3.44 20.59 -3.96
C GLY A 132 4.36 20.57 -2.73
N PHE A 133 4.28 21.58 -1.87
CA PHE A 133 5.12 21.72 -0.67
C PHE A 133 6.62 21.49 -0.93
N TYR A 134 7.07 21.77 -2.13
CA TYR A 134 8.36 21.38 -2.69
C TYR A 134 9.56 21.88 -1.88
N ARG A 135 9.48 23.08 -1.28
CA ARG A 135 10.56 23.61 -0.44
C ARG A 135 10.84 22.76 0.80
N ASN A 136 9.78 22.36 1.50
CA ASN A 136 9.90 21.49 2.66
C ASN A 136 10.33 20.07 2.25
N LYS A 137 9.77 19.56 1.14
CA LYS A 137 10.16 18.27 0.59
C LYS A 137 11.62 18.24 0.15
N ALA A 138 12.13 19.30 -0.50
CA ALA A 138 13.53 19.40 -0.89
C ALA A 138 14.45 19.38 0.34
N LYS A 139 14.11 20.13 1.40
CA LYS A 139 14.85 20.08 2.67
C LYS A 139 14.83 18.70 3.29
N SER A 140 13.65 18.04 3.34
CA SER A 140 13.50 16.67 3.87
C SER A 140 14.32 15.65 3.07
N ILE A 141 14.28 15.73 1.74
CA ILE A 141 15.06 14.83 0.86
C ILE A 141 16.55 15.02 1.07
N LYS A 142 17.04 16.24 1.12
CA LYS A 142 18.46 16.51 1.40
C LYS A 142 18.87 16.05 2.78
N GLY A 143 18.09 16.36 3.81
CA GLY A 143 18.36 15.90 5.17
C GLY A 143 18.33 14.37 5.30
N CYS A 144 17.34 13.71 4.68
CA CYS A 144 17.25 12.26 4.61
C CYS A 144 18.47 11.66 3.89
N SER A 145 18.86 12.25 2.76
CA SER A 145 20.04 11.79 1.99
C SER A 145 21.34 11.96 2.80
N GLN A 146 21.48 13.06 3.56
CA GLN A 146 22.61 13.29 4.44
C GLN A 146 22.65 12.23 5.56
N GLY A 147 21.51 12.01 6.26
CA GLY A 147 21.44 11.00 7.31
C GLY A 147 21.74 9.60 6.79
N LEU A 148 21.29 9.24 5.57
CA LEU A 148 21.63 7.96 4.95
C LEU A 148 23.14 7.83 4.71
N VAL A 149 23.81 8.87 4.23
CA VAL A 149 25.25 8.83 3.97
C VAL A 149 26.03 8.73 5.27
N ASP A 150 25.68 9.55 6.27
CA ASP A 150 26.45 9.68 7.51
C ASP A 150 26.27 8.48 8.44
N LEU A 151 25.04 7.96 8.55
CA LEU A 151 24.71 6.92 9.54
C LEU A 151 24.68 5.52 8.94
N TYR A 152 24.37 5.40 7.64
CA TYR A 152 24.07 4.09 7.03
C TYR A 152 24.85 3.82 5.73
N GLY A 153 25.92 4.59 5.45
CA GLY A 153 26.74 4.39 4.25
C GLY A 153 26.00 4.53 2.93
N GLY A 154 24.89 5.31 2.92
CA GLY A 154 24.04 5.52 1.77
C GLY A 154 22.97 4.44 1.54
N LYS A 155 22.83 3.48 2.44
CA LYS A 155 21.81 2.42 2.39
C LYS A 155 20.59 2.81 3.22
N VAL A 156 19.41 2.35 2.81
CA VAL A 156 18.17 2.52 3.58
C VAL A 156 18.13 1.46 4.69
N PRO A 157 18.00 1.86 5.97
CA PRO A 157 17.91 0.92 7.06
C PRO A 157 16.58 0.15 7.05
N SER A 158 16.57 -1.03 7.69
CA SER A 158 15.45 -1.96 7.70
C SER A 158 14.70 -2.03 9.03
N THR A 159 14.92 -1.07 9.93
CA THR A 159 14.23 -0.99 11.21
C THR A 159 13.49 0.33 11.37
N MET A 160 12.39 0.31 12.15
CA MET A 160 11.57 1.50 12.42
C MET A 160 12.41 2.59 13.10
N ASP A 161 13.14 2.24 14.14
CA ASP A 161 13.90 3.19 14.96
C ASP A 161 15.00 3.91 14.15
N GLU A 162 15.64 3.21 13.24
CA GLU A 162 16.65 3.80 12.35
C GLU A 162 16.02 4.72 11.30
N LEU A 163 14.91 4.31 10.69
CA LEU A 163 14.20 5.13 9.70
C LEU A 163 13.67 6.43 10.31
N LEU A 164 13.18 6.39 11.56
CA LEU A 164 12.69 7.57 12.26
C LEU A 164 13.78 8.60 12.58
N LYS A 165 15.07 8.23 12.56
CA LYS A 165 16.18 9.17 12.71
C LYS A 165 16.43 10.02 11.46
N LEU A 166 15.86 9.63 10.32
CA LEU A 166 16.06 10.34 9.06
C LEU A 166 15.11 11.53 8.95
N PRO A 167 15.61 12.74 8.63
CA PRO A 167 14.77 13.91 8.42
C PRO A 167 13.69 13.70 7.37
N GLY A 168 12.44 14.06 7.69
CA GLY A 168 11.30 13.92 6.79
C GLY A 168 10.71 12.49 6.72
N VAL A 169 11.19 11.58 7.55
CA VAL A 169 10.68 10.21 7.67
C VAL A 169 9.89 10.08 8.97
N GLY A 170 8.57 10.05 8.87
CA GLY A 170 7.67 9.74 9.99
C GLY A 170 7.28 8.25 9.98
N ARG A 171 6.54 7.81 11.02
CA ARG A 171 6.08 6.41 11.17
C ARG A 171 5.37 5.89 9.91
N LYS A 172 4.46 6.68 9.34
CA LYS A 172 3.76 6.29 8.10
C LYS A 172 4.74 6.02 6.95
N THR A 173 5.72 6.91 6.73
CA THR A 173 6.74 6.73 5.69
C THR A 173 7.59 5.50 5.96
N ALA A 174 8.02 5.31 7.21
CA ALA A 174 8.80 4.14 7.63
C ALA A 174 8.02 2.84 7.40
N ASN A 175 6.77 2.75 7.85
CA ASN A 175 5.91 1.57 7.62
C ASN A 175 5.71 1.26 6.13
N CYS A 176 5.51 2.28 5.29
CA CYS A 176 5.41 2.09 3.83
C CYS A 176 6.68 1.46 3.25
N VAL A 177 7.85 1.96 3.63
CA VAL A 177 9.14 1.46 3.13
C VAL A 177 9.44 0.07 3.68
N LEU A 178 9.28 -0.13 4.98
CA LEU A 178 9.50 -1.41 5.66
C LEU A 178 8.64 -2.52 5.07
N GLY A 179 7.35 -2.24 4.89
CA GLY A 179 6.43 -3.23 4.34
C GLY A 179 6.64 -3.51 2.85
N ALA A 180 7.02 -2.51 2.03
CA ALA A 180 7.13 -2.70 0.59
C ALA A 180 8.47 -3.31 0.14
N VAL A 181 9.56 -3.05 0.89
CA VAL A 181 10.92 -3.43 0.50
C VAL A 181 11.50 -4.54 1.39
N PHE A 182 11.18 -4.49 2.67
CA PHE A 182 11.79 -5.39 3.67
C PHE A 182 10.84 -6.45 4.19
N ASP A 183 9.59 -6.46 3.71
CA ASP A 183 8.51 -7.35 4.15
C ASP A 183 8.29 -7.35 5.68
N VAL A 184 8.61 -6.22 6.33
CA VAL A 184 8.36 -6.02 7.76
C VAL A 184 6.90 -5.61 7.94
N PRO A 185 6.10 -6.41 8.65
CA PRO A 185 4.71 -6.08 8.90
C PRO A 185 4.55 -4.80 9.73
N GLY A 186 3.62 -3.95 9.34
CA GLY A 186 3.28 -2.75 10.07
C GLY A 186 1.93 -2.19 9.62
N VAL A 187 1.24 -1.48 10.50
CA VAL A 187 -0.03 -0.82 10.20
C VAL A 187 0.25 0.58 9.66
N VAL A 188 -0.17 0.85 8.43
CA VAL A 188 -0.06 2.18 7.81
C VAL A 188 -1.34 2.95 8.08
N VAL A 189 -1.31 3.86 9.04
CA VAL A 189 -2.49 4.69 9.38
C VAL A 189 -2.52 5.95 8.52
N ASP A 190 -3.36 5.92 7.48
CA ASP A 190 -3.70 7.09 6.68
C ASP A 190 -5.10 7.63 7.05
N THR A 191 -5.59 8.60 6.31
CA THR A 191 -6.93 9.18 6.55
C THR A 191 -8.07 8.18 6.36
N HIS A 192 -7.90 7.18 5.48
CA HIS A 192 -8.89 6.12 5.28
C HIS A 192 -8.84 5.12 6.43
N VAL A 193 -7.66 4.62 6.76
CA VAL A 193 -7.46 3.68 7.89
C VAL A 193 -7.93 4.31 9.19
N LYS A 194 -7.53 5.56 9.50
CA LYS A 194 -8.04 6.29 10.68
C LYS A 194 -9.56 6.27 10.71
N ARG A 195 -10.22 6.77 9.66
CA ARG A 195 -11.66 6.88 9.60
C ARG A 195 -12.37 5.54 9.75
N LEU A 196 -11.91 4.53 9.03
CA LEU A 196 -12.57 3.22 9.06
C LEU A 196 -12.30 2.48 10.36
N SER A 197 -11.11 2.56 10.94
CA SER A 197 -10.82 1.97 12.26
C SER A 197 -11.74 2.53 13.35
N MET A 198 -12.01 3.83 13.31
CA MET A 198 -12.98 4.46 14.21
C MET A 198 -14.42 4.00 13.93
N ARG A 199 -14.85 4.00 12.65
CA ARG A 199 -16.20 3.53 12.26
C ARG A 199 -16.44 2.07 12.61
N LEU A 200 -15.41 1.25 12.48
CA LEU A 200 -15.45 -0.17 12.83
C LEU A 200 -15.29 -0.43 14.34
N GLY A 201 -15.13 0.61 15.16
CA GLY A 201 -14.96 0.48 16.60
C GLY A 201 -13.69 -0.28 17.01
N LEU A 202 -12.67 -0.29 16.13
CA LEU A 202 -11.38 -0.92 16.43
C LEU A 202 -10.50 -0.02 17.30
N THR A 203 -10.76 1.28 17.28
CA THR A 203 -10.09 2.31 18.07
C THR A 203 -11.06 3.42 18.46
N ASN A 204 -10.77 4.09 19.58
CA ASN A 204 -11.40 5.33 20.00
C ASN A 204 -10.44 6.53 19.91
N HIS A 205 -9.22 6.31 19.42
CA HIS A 205 -8.21 7.34 19.32
C HIS A 205 -8.25 8.04 17.95
N GLU A 206 -7.83 9.31 17.94
CA GLU A 206 -7.62 10.09 16.73
C GLU A 206 -6.17 10.17 16.30
N ASP A 207 -5.25 9.93 17.22
CA ASP A 207 -3.82 9.93 17.01
C ASP A 207 -3.39 8.69 16.22
N PRO A 208 -2.68 8.84 15.08
CA PRO A 208 -2.29 7.72 14.24
C PRO A 208 -1.44 6.66 14.95
N ASP A 209 -0.53 7.07 15.85
CA ASP A 209 0.36 6.14 16.55
C ASP A 209 -0.41 5.31 17.60
N LYS A 210 -1.47 5.89 18.18
CA LYS A 210 -2.37 5.15 19.08
C LYS A 210 -3.27 4.20 18.30
N ILE A 211 -3.79 4.62 17.13
CA ILE A 211 -4.58 3.78 16.24
C ILE A 211 -3.77 2.56 15.79
N GLU A 212 -2.50 2.77 15.39
CA GLU A 212 -1.57 1.70 15.03
C GLU A 212 -1.52 0.64 16.13
N LYS A 213 -1.26 1.05 17.40
CA LYS A 213 -1.20 0.15 18.56
C LYS A 213 -2.52 -0.57 18.84
N ASP A 214 -3.66 0.13 18.73
CA ASP A 214 -4.97 -0.48 18.92
C ASP A 214 -5.21 -1.60 17.90
N VAL A 215 -4.91 -1.33 16.62
CA VAL A 215 -5.05 -2.32 15.55
C VAL A 215 -4.08 -3.49 15.74
N GLU A 216 -2.84 -3.22 16.14
CA GLU A 216 -1.84 -4.25 16.44
C GLU A 216 -2.27 -5.17 17.60
N SER A 217 -3.05 -4.65 18.55
CA SER A 217 -3.57 -5.43 19.68
C SER A 217 -4.72 -6.38 19.30
N VAL A 218 -5.44 -6.08 18.21
CA VAL A 218 -6.62 -6.85 17.77
C VAL A 218 -6.36 -7.76 16.59
N LEU A 219 -5.28 -7.56 15.84
CA LEU A 219 -4.93 -8.38 14.69
C LEU A 219 -3.59 -9.08 14.85
N PRO A 220 -3.44 -10.32 14.32
CA PRO A 220 -2.15 -10.97 14.26
C PRO A 220 -1.22 -10.22 13.30
N LYS A 221 0.08 -10.26 13.58
CA LYS A 221 1.12 -9.47 12.90
C LYS A 221 1.13 -9.64 11.38
N GLU A 222 0.84 -10.84 10.91
CA GLU A 222 0.81 -11.21 9.49
C GLU A 222 -0.27 -10.44 8.71
N ARG A 223 -1.31 -9.96 9.41
CA ARG A 223 -2.45 -9.27 8.80
C ARG A 223 -2.34 -7.75 8.83
N TRP A 224 -1.40 -7.16 9.55
CA TRP A 224 -1.29 -5.70 9.75
C TRP A 224 -1.18 -4.92 8.45
N ARG A 225 -0.31 -5.39 7.55
CA ARG A 225 -0.14 -4.75 6.24
C ARG A 225 -1.43 -4.83 5.43
N ARG A 226 -1.98 -6.04 5.33
CA ARG A 226 -3.19 -6.28 4.53
C ARG A 226 -4.39 -5.51 5.06
N PHE A 227 -4.52 -5.38 6.37
CA PHE A 227 -5.53 -4.54 7.01
C PHE A 227 -5.49 -3.10 6.47
N SER A 228 -4.33 -2.47 6.44
CA SER A 228 -4.20 -1.10 5.96
C SER A 228 -4.63 -0.97 4.50
N ASP A 229 -4.16 -1.88 3.64
CA ASP A 229 -4.48 -1.87 2.21
C ASP A 229 -5.99 -2.06 1.97
N LEU A 230 -6.62 -3.03 2.65
CA LEU A 230 -8.06 -3.28 2.52
C LEU A 230 -8.91 -2.10 2.97
N LEU A 231 -8.54 -1.46 4.08
CA LEU A 231 -9.28 -0.29 4.55
C LEU A 231 -9.09 0.93 3.66
N ILE A 232 -7.93 1.09 3.03
CA ILE A 232 -7.70 2.15 2.05
C ILE A 232 -8.61 1.95 0.83
N TYR A 233 -8.65 0.74 0.25
CA TYR A 233 -9.49 0.45 -0.90
C TYR A 233 -10.98 0.58 -0.56
N HIS A 234 -11.42 -0.07 0.51
CA HIS A 234 -12.81 0.02 0.96
C HIS A 234 -13.24 1.46 1.29
N GLY A 235 -12.33 2.25 1.85
CA GLY A 235 -12.54 3.65 2.18
C GLY A 235 -12.59 4.58 0.96
N ARG A 236 -11.95 4.23 -0.14
CA ARG A 236 -12.00 4.97 -1.41
C ARG A 236 -13.27 4.64 -2.19
N GLU A 237 -13.65 3.39 -2.22
CA GLU A 237 -14.71 2.89 -3.11
C GLU A 237 -16.09 2.89 -2.46
N VAL A 238 -16.21 2.43 -1.22
CA VAL A 238 -17.49 2.16 -0.56
C VAL A 238 -17.70 3.04 0.65
N CYS A 239 -16.83 2.95 1.66
CA CYS A 239 -16.99 3.68 2.93
C CYS A 239 -16.41 5.09 2.83
N LYS A 240 -16.97 5.93 1.95
CA LYS A 240 -16.50 7.31 1.69
C LYS A 240 -16.70 8.22 2.91
N ALA A 241 -15.92 9.31 2.96
CA ALA A 241 -15.94 10.22 4.11
C ALA A 241 -17.29 10.91 4.31
N ARG A 242 -17.86 11.48 3.24
CA ARG A 242 -19.11 12.25 3.29
C ARG A 242 -20.37 11.38 3.16
N LYS A 243 -20.32 10.30 2.38
CA LYS A 243 -21.45 9.41 2.11
C LYS A 243 -20.93 7.98 1.95
N ALA A 244 -21.16 7.16 2.96
CA ALA A 244 -20.90 5.72 2.89
C ALA A 244 -22.00 5.05 2.05
N GLU A 245 -21.60 4.15 1.14
CA GLU A 245 -22.50 3.38 0.28
C GLU A 245 -22.87 2.07 0.99
N HIS A 246 -23.73 2.17 1.99
CA HIS A 246 -24.09 1.06 2.89
C HIS A 246 -24.68 -0.15 2.14
N GLU A 247 -25.43 0.08 1.08
CA GLU A 247 -26.02 -0.98 0.23
C GLU A 247 -24.96 -1.84 -0.46
N ARG A 248 -23.77 -1.27 -0.73
CA ARG A 248 -22.62 -1.94 -1.36
C ARG A 248 -21.61 -2.46 -0.35
N CYS A 249 -21.83 -2.23 0.95
CA CYS A 249 -20.86 -2.54 1.99
C CYS A 249 -20.94 -4.01 2.41
N ALA A 250 -19.97 -4.82 1.98
CA ALA A 250 -19.90 -6.24 2.32
C ALA A 250 -19.76 -6.51 3.83
N ILE A 251 -19.21 -5.55 4.58
CA ILE A 251 -18.99 -5.66 6.04
C ILE A 251 -20.03 -4.88 6.85
N PHE A 252 -21.16 -4.49 6.24
CA PHE A 252 -22.20 -3.68 6.89
C PHE A 252 -22.69 -4.30 8.20
N ASN A 253 -22.91 -5.62 8.21
CA ASN A 253 -23.43 -6.33 9.40
C ASN A 253 -22.43 -6.41 10.56
N LEU A 254 -21.13 -6.24 10.29
CA LEU A 254 -20.06 -6.23 11.29
C LEU A 254 -19.67 -4.82 11.75
N CYS A 255 -20.28 -3.79 11.14
CA CYS A 255 -19.94 -2.40 11.43
C CYS A 255 -20.85 -1.84 12.54
N PRO A 256 -20.31 -1.34 13.68
CA PRO A 256 -21.10 -0.70 14.71
C PRO A 256 -21.68 0.66 14.29
N SER A 257 -21.07 1.34 13.30
CA SER A 257 -21.47 2.67 12.81
C SER A 257 -22.49 2.62 11.67
N LYS A 258 -23.48 1.73 11.75
CA LYS A 258 -24.51 1.53 10.70
C LYS A 258 -25.41 2.74 10.42
N ALA A 259 -25.37 3.74 11.25
CA ALA A 259 -26.31 4.87 11.24
C ALA A 259 -25.67 6.20 10.81
N ILE A 260 -24.46 6.18 10.21
CA ILE A 260 -23.75 7.40 9.80
C ILE A 260 -23.92 7.63 8.30
#